data_3402def54c8adef2af291c24a26cf9e9
#
_entry.id   3402def54c8adef2af291c24a26cf9e9
#
_cell.length_a   1.000
_cell.length_b   1.000
_cell.length_c   1.000
_cell.angle_alpha   90.00
_cell.angle_beta   90.00
_cell.angle_gamma   90.00
#
_symmetry.space_group_name_H-M   'P 1'
#
loop_
_entity.id
_entity.type
_entity.pdbx_description
1 polymer ?
#
loop_
_entity_poly.entity_id
_entity_poly.type
_entity_poly.pdbx_seq_one_letter_code
_entity_poly.pdbx_strand_id
1 'polypeptide(L)'
;TLIAALADAGLTTGGTAEASLKLSALGQGLPDHGHQIALDHARQICQAAANAGTTVTLDMEDHTTTDGTLETLRELRQDFPNVGAVLQAYLHRTEADCADLAHEGSRVRLCKGAYKEPESVAYQSSGDVDKSYVRCLKVLMAGQGYPMIASHDPRLIEIAGALAAKNGRDPKSFEYQMLYGIRPEEQQRIADRGDQMRVYIPYGEEWYGYLMRRMAEKPGNLMFFLRGVATKG
;
A
#
# COMPACT_ATOMS: atom_id res chain seq x y z
N THR A 1 -12.10 12.14 13.59
CA THR A 1 -11.06 11.63 12.68
C THR A 1 -11.50 10.32 12.05
N LEU A 2 -10.88 9.90 10.92
CA LEU A 2 -11.16 8.63 10.24
C LEU A 2 -11.03 7.42 11.19
N ILE A 3 -9.93 7.36 11.97
CA ILE A 3 -9.69 6.25 12.91
C ILE A 3 -10.79 6.14 13.96
N ALA A 4 -11.25 7.27 14.52
CA ALA A 4 -12.34 7.26 15.46
C ALA A 4 -13.63 6.73 14.82
N ALA A 5 -13.96 7.17 13.60
CA ALA A 5 -15.13 6.68 12.88
C ALA A 5 -15.07 5.17 12.57
N LEU A 6 -13.87 4.67 12.23
CA LEU A 6 -13.65 3.22 12.03
C LEU A 6 -13.81 2.44 13.33
N ALA A 7 -13.33 2.97 14.45
CA ALA A 7 -13.48 2.36 15.78
C ALA A 7 -14.94 2.33 16.22
N ASP A 8 -15.64 3.46 16.08
CA ASP A 8 -17.07 3.59 16.42
C ASP A 8 -17.95 2.64 15.60
N ALA A 9 -17.55 2.38 14.34
CA ALA A 9 -18.21 1.41 13.47
C ALA A 9 -17.81 -0.05 13.75
N GLY A 10 -16.93 -0.33 14.71
CA GLY A 10 -16.44 -1.67 15.03
C GLY A 10 -15.51 -2.29 13.97
N LEU A 11 -14.99 -1.49 13.02
CA LEU A 11 -14.21 -1.96 11.89
C LEU A 11 -12.71 -2.11 12.18
N THR A 12 -12.23 -1.74 13.36
CA THR A 12 -10.82 -1.87 13.75
C THR A 12 -10.49 -3.22 14.37
N THR A 13 -11.49 -3.92 14.91
CA THR A 13 -11.30 -5.20 15.60
C THR A 13 -10.72 -6.26 14.67
N GLY A 14 -9.66 -6.94 15.13
CA GLY A 14 -9.00 -8.00 14.36
C GLY A 14 -8.24 -7.52 13.12
N GLY A 15 -7.94 -6.21 13.00
CA GLY A 15 -7.22 -5.66 11.86
C GLY A 15 -8.05 -5.58 10.57
N THR A 16 -9.39 -5.61 10.69
CA THR A 16 -10.30 -5.56 9.54
C THR A 16 -10.10 -4.29 8.70
N ALA A 17 -9.99 -3.13 9.35
CA ALA A 17 -9.63 -1.88 8.68
C ALA A 17 -8.31 -1.35 9.22
N GLU A 18 -7.54 -0.70 8.36
CA GLU A 18 -6.34 0.07 8.72
C GLU A 18 -6.38 1.44 8.05
N ALA A 19 -5.62 2.40 8.55
CA ALA A 19 -5.45 3.68 7.91
C ALA A 19 -4.17 3.70 7.07
N SER A 20 -4.22 4.37 5.89
CA SER A 20 -3.04 4.66 5.09
C SER A 20 -2.85 6.17 5.03
N LEU A 21 -1.63 6.66 5.17
CA LEU A 21 -1.34 8.08 5.20
C LEU A 21 -0.12 8.44 4.34
N LYS A 22 -0.08 9.70 3.90
CA LYS A 22 1.03 10.30 3.17
C LYS A 22 1.71 11.34 4.05
N LEU A 23 3.03 11.29 4.14
CA LEU A 23 3.79 12.24 4.94
C LEU A 23 3.73 13.67 4.37
N SER A 24 3.56 13.82 3.05
CA SER A 24 3.33 15.14 2.44
C SER A 24 2.07 15.82 2.97
N ALA A 25 1.00 15.06 3.23
CA ALA A 25 -0.23 15.58 3.84
C ALA A 25 -0.06 15.97 5.32
N LEU A 26 1.03 15.54 5.95
CA LEU A 26 1.35 15.84 7.36
C LEU A 26 2.41 16.92 7.53
N GLY A 27 2.88 17.51 6.42
CA GLY A 27 3.82 18.63 6.44
C GLY A 27 5.27 18.27 6.07
N GLN A 28 5.57 17.06 5.57
CA GLN A 28 6.93 16.63 5.21
C GLN A 28 7.63 17.60 4.21
N GLY A 29 6.86 18.23 3.30
CA GLY A 29 7.38 19.16 2.31
C GLY A 29 7.54 20.60 2.81
N LEU A 30 7.32 20.90 4.08
CA LEU A 30 7.54 22.22 4.63
C LEU A 30 9.05 22.55 4.68
N PRO A 31 9.46 23.80 4.33
CA PRO A 31 10.88 24.15 4.23
C PRO A 31 11.63 24.05 5.55
N ASP A 32 10.98 24.39 6.67
CA ASP A 32 11.57 24.36 7.99
C ASP A 32 10.95 23.23 8.82
N HIS A 33 11.79 22.31 9.29
CA HIS A 33 11.37 21.20 10.17
C HIS A 33 10.29 20.25 9.61
N GLY A 34 10.06 20.24 8.29
CA GLY A 34 8.99 19.44 7.66
C GLY A 34 9.04 17.96 8.02
N HIS A 35 10.22 17.35 8.06
CA HIS A 35 10.41 15.96 8.50
C HIS A 35 9.92 15.75 9.94
N GLN A 36 10.36 16.59 10.89
CA GLN A 36 9.95 16.48 12.29
C GLN A 36 8.45 16.71 12.49
N ILE A 37 7.89 17.70 11.80
CA ILE A 37 6.45 17.98 11.84
C ILE A 37 5.65 16.78 11.34
N ALA A 38 6.06 16.18 10.22
CA ALA A 38 5.38 15.01 9.67
C ALA A 38 5.51 13.78 10.59
N LEU A 39 6.68 13.56 11.18
CA LEU A 39 6.91 12.49 12.16
C LEU A 39 6.02 12.65 13.39
N ASP A 40 5.94 13.85 13.96
CA ASP A 40 5.13 14.12 15.16
C ASP A 40 3.64 13.90 14.88
N HIS A 41 3.13 14.36 13.73
CA HIS A 41 1.76 14.11 13.29
C HIS A 41 1.51 12.62 13.02
N ALA A 42 2.44 11.93 12.35
CA ALA A 42 2.34 10.50 12.10
C ALA A 42 2.32 9.70 13.40
N ARG A 43 3.14 10.07 14.39
CA ARG A 43 3.15 9.45 15.73
C ARG A 43 1.81 9.60 16.43
N GLN A 44 1.17 10.76 16.37
CA GLN A 44 -0.17 10.97 16.93
C GLN A 44 -1.23 10.08 16.25
N ILE A 45 -1.15 9.93 14.93
CA ILE A 45 -2.05 9.06 14.16
C ILE A 45 -1.80 7.59 14.51
N CYS A 46 -0.54 7.16 14.60
CA CYS A 46 -0.18 5.80 15.00
C CYS A 46 -0.67 5.48 16.42
N GLN A 47 -0.52 6.43 17.36
CA GLN A 47 -1.05 6.27 18.71
C GLN A 47 -2.58 6.12 18.72
N ALA A 48 -3.29 6.94 17.93
CA ALA A 48 -4.74 6.81 17.81
C ALA A 48 -5.16 5.47 17.20
N ALA A 49 -4.41 4.97 16.20
CA ALA A 49 -4.65 3.67 15.60
C ALA A 49 -4.40 2.52 16.59
N ALA A 50 -3.30 2.57 17.34
CA ALA A 50 -2.97 1.59 18.37
C ALA A 50 -4.04 1.53 19.46
N ASN A 51 -4.52 2.69 19.94
CA ASN A 51 -5.61 2.79 20.92
C ASN A 51 -6.94 2.21 20.39
N ALA A 52 -7.16 2.29 19.07
CA ALA A 52 -8.32 1.73 18.40
C ALA A 52 -8.16 0.24 18.01
N GLY A 53 -7.03 -0.40 18.32
CA GLY A 53 -6.76 -1.80 17.98
C GLY A 53 -6.46 -2.03 16.50
N THR A 54 -5.98 -1.02 15.78
CA THR A 54 -5.58 -1.10 14.37
C THR A 54 -4.17 -0.53 14.14
N THR A 55 -3.75 -0.47 12.90
CA THR A 55 -2.43 0.04 12.51
C THR A 55 -2.52 1.04 11.36
N VAL A 56 -1.37 1.57 10.99
CA VAL A 56 -1.18 2.55 9.91
C VAL A 56 -0.18 2.02 8.90
N THR A 57 -0.40 2.31 7.62
CA THR A 57 0.59 2.11 6.55
C THR A 57 1.00 3.46 5.98
N LEU A 58 2.32 3.71 5.91
CA LEU A 58 2.87 4.90 5.26
C LEU A 58 2.90 4.69 3.75
N ASP A 59 2.13 5.49 3.01
CA ASP A 59 2.15 5.48 1.54
C ASP A 59 3.47 6.07 1.03
N MET A 60 4.05 5.44 0.02
CA MET A 60 5.22 5.96 -0.67
C MET A 60 4.80 6.98 -1.73
N GLU A 61 5.56 8.06 -1.85
CA GLU A 61 5.33 9.10 -2.85
C GLU A 61 6.44 9.09 -3.91
N ASP A 62 6.90 10.23 -4.42
CA ASP A 62 7.95 10.24 -5.42
C ASP A 62 9.33 9.80 -4.85
N HIS A 63 10.27 9.51 -5.76
CA HIS A 63 11.58 8.97 -5.38
C HIS A 63 12.38 9.88 -4.45
N THR A 64 12.16 11.20 -4.47
CA THR A 64 12.91 12.16 -3.65
C THR A 64 12.55 12.08 -2.18
N THR A 65 11.38 11.54 -1.86
CA THR A 65 10.86 11.40 -0.50
C THR A 65 11.06 10.00 0.09
N THR A 66 11.57 9.03 -0.72
CA THR A 66 11.69 7.63 -0.31
C THR A 66 12.53 7.45 0.95
N ASP A 67 13.72 8.07 1.01
CA ASP A 67 14.61 7.94 2.16
C ASP A 67 13.99 8.51 3.43
N GLY A 68 13.41 9.72 3.36
CA GLY A 68 12.74 10.36 4.49
C GLY A 68 11.52 9.57 4.97
N THR A 69 10.78 8.92 4.06
CA THR A 69 9.66 8.06 4.43
C THR A 69 10.13 6.79 5.15
N LEU A 70 11.21 6.16 4.68
CA LEU A 70 11.79 4.98 5.33
C LEU A 70 12.46 5.34 6.68
N GLU A 71 13.04 6.53 6.82
CA GLU A 71 13.54 7.03 8.10
C GLU A 71 12.41 7.22 9.10
N THR A 72 11.34 7.94 8.72
CA THR A 72 10.13 8.09 9.54
C THR A 72 9.54 6.73 9.93
N LEU A 73 9.52 5.75 9.03
CA LEU A 73 9.07 4.39 9.33
C LEU A 73 9.89 3.75 10.45
N ARG A 74 11.25 3.84 10.38
CA ARG A 74 12.14 3.25 11.39
C ARG A 74 11.92 3.88 12.76
N GLU A 75 11.73 5.20 12.80
CA GLU A 75 11.44 5.92 14.05
C GLU A 75 10.07 5.52 14.63
N LEU A 76 9.03 5.48 13.81
CA LEU A 76 7.69 5.08 14.25
C LEU A 76 7.65 3.64 14.75
N ARG A 77 8.41 2.74 14.14
CA ARG A 77 8.46 1.32 14.54
C ARG A 77 9.12 1.06 15.90
N GLN A 78 9.84 2.02 16.46
CA GLN A 78 10.34 1.93 17.83
C GLN A 78 9.18 1.88 18.84
N ASP A 79 8.10 2.62 18.58
CA ASP A 79 6.93 2.70 19.46
C ASP A 79 5.74 1.87 18.91
N PHE A 80 5.64 1.74 17.57
CA PHE A 80 4.54 1.09 16.86
C PHE A 80 5.06 0.07 15.84
N PRO A 81 5.50 -1.12 16.28
CA PRO A 81 6.21 -2.09 15.43
C PRO A 81 5.40 -2.56 14.21
N ASN A 82 4.07 -2.48 14.28
CA ASN A 82 3.16 -2.93 13.21
C ASN A 82 2.92 -1.87 12.11
N VAL A 83 3.56 -0.70 12.17
CA VAL A 83 3.42 0.31 11.09
C VAL A 83 3.93 -0.26 9.78
N GLY A 84 3.06 -0.22 8.75
CA GLY A 84 3.35 -0.73 7.42
C GLY A 84 4.14 0.26 6.56
N ALA A 85 4.92 -0.27 5.64
CA ALA A 85 5.60 0.49 4.58
C ALA A 85 4.99 0.20 3.22
N VAL A 86 5.16 1.12 2.28
CA VAL A 86 4.87 0.90 0.86
C VAL A 86 6.17 0.97 0.07
N LEU A 87 6.41 -0.01 -0.80
CA LEU A 87 7.54 -0.03 -1.72
C LEU A 87 7.05 -0.09 -3.16
N GLN A 88 7.75 0.59 -4.06
CA GLN A 88 7.36 0.76 -5.45
C GLN A 88 8.33 0.03 -6.37
N ALA A 89 7.89 -1.09 -6.97
CA ALA A 89 8.74 -1.99 -7.74
C ALA A 89 9.42 -1.36 -8.96
N TYR A 90 8.91 -0.22 -9.46
CA TYR A 90 9.54 0.45 -10.60
C TYR A 90 10.88 1.14 -10.23
N LEU A 91 11.15 1.45 -8.96
CA LEU A 91 12.42 2.04 -8.55
C LEU A 91 13.52 0.96 -8.52
N HIS A 92 14.71 1.32 -9.03
CA HIS A 92 15.85 0.40 -9.07
C HIS A 92 16.29 -0.10 -7.70
N ARG A 93 16.10 0.70 -6.65
CA ARG A 93 16.47 0.39 -5.27
C ARG A 93 15.56 -0.62 -4.57
N THR A 94 14.31 -0.78 -5.06
CA THR A 94 13.24 -1.46 -4.30
C THR A 94 13.55 -2.89 -3.91
N GLU A 95 14.32 -3.64 -4.71
CA GLU A 95 14.70 -5.01 -4.35
C GLU A 95 15.57 -5.05 -3.08
N ALA A 96 16.51 -4.10 -2.93
CA ALA A 96 17.30 -3.94 -1.71
C ALA A 96 16.44 -3.50 -0.52
N ASP A 97 15.56 -2.50 -0.72
CA ASP A 97 14.62 -2.06 0.33
C ASP A 97 13.69 -3.20 0.80
N CYS A 98 13.28 -4.10 -0.13
CA CYS A 98 12.52 -5.31 0.23
C CYS A 98 13.34 -6.25 1.11
N ALA A 99 14.63 -6.45 0.82
CA ALA A 99 15.51 -7.30 1.62
C ALA A 99 15.68 -6.75 3.04
N ASP A 100 15.86 -5.44 3.18
CA ASP A 100 15.98 -4.76 4.46
C ASP A 100 14.69 -4.85 5.30
N LEU A 101 13.53 -4.91 4.66
CA LEU A 101 12.21 -4.92 5.32
C LEU A 101 11.56 -6.31 5.39
N ALA A 102 12.20 -7.39 4.93
CA ALA A 102 11.63 -8.73 4.92
C ALA A 102 11.76 -9.48 6.27
N HIS A 103 11.99 -8.76 7.37
CA HIS A 103 12.13 -9.32 8.72
C HIS A 103 10.78 -9.55 9.42
N GLU A 104 10.79 -10.32 10.51
CA GLU A 104 9.60 -10.62 11.32
C GLU A 104 8.89 -9.33 11.81
N GLY A 105 7.57 -9.35 11.78
CA GLY A 105 6.72 -8.21 12.17
C GLY A 105 6.62 -7.09 11.15
N SER A 106 7.50 -7.07 10.14
CA SER A 106 7.48 -6.01 9.11
C SER A 106 6.34 -6.21 8.13
N ARG A 107 5.49 -5.20 7.99
CA ARG A 107 4.38 -5.14 7.03
C ARG A 107 4.79 -4.31 5.81
N VAL A 108 4.78 -4.90 4.61
CA VAL A 108 5.26 -4.24 3.39
C VAL A 108 4.24 -4.38 2.27
N ARG A 109 3.67 -3.26 1.84
CA ARG A 109 2.85 -3.16 0.62
C ARG A 109 3.75 -2.99 -0.59
N LEU A 110 3.73 -3.95 -1.49
CA LEU A 110 4.43 -3.87 -2.77
C LEU A 110 3.46 -3.44 -3.86
N CYS A 111 3.71 -2.30 -4.50
CA CYS A 111 3.00 -1.83 -5.68
C CYS A 111 3.96 -1.63 -6.87
N LYS A 112 3.44 -1.41 -8.08
CA LYS A 112 4.28 -1.14 -9.26
C LYS A 112 4.96 0.23 -9.19
N GLY A 113 4.25 1.23 -8.71
CA GLY A 113 4.60 2.64 -8.73
C GLY A 113 3.68 3.42 -9.66
N ALA A 114 3.43 4.70 -9.37
CA ALA A 114 2.46 5.52 -10.09
C ALA A 114 2.94 6.95 -10.40
N TYR A 115 4.16 7.30 -10.01
CA TYR A 115 4.74 8.61 -10.31
C TYR A 115 5.58 8.56 -11.60
N LYS A 116 5.74 9.70 -12.24
CA LYS A 116 6.60 9.83 -13.41
C LYS A 116 8.02 10.09 -12.94
N GLU A 117 8.79 9.03 -12.86
CA GLU A 117 10.17 9.07 -12.38
C GLU A 117 11.18 9.06 -13.53
N PRO A 118 12.37 9.66 -13.37
CA PRO A 118 13.41 9.61 -14.39
C PRO A 118 14.02 8.21 -14.51
N GLU A 119 14.55 7.89 -15.71
CA GLU A 119 15.19 6.63 -16.01
C GLU A 119 16.38 6.30 -15.10
N SER A 120 17.04 7.33 -14.57
CA SER A 120 18.17 7.16 -13.65
C SER A 120 17.80 6.46 -12.34
N VAL A 121 16.51 6.47 -11.94
CA VAL A 121 16.03 5.90 -10.67
C VAL A 121 14.96 4.84 -10.85
N ALA A 122 14.30 4.77 -12.05
CA ALA A 122 13.16 3.87 -12.26
C ALA A 122 13.15 3.22 -13.65
N TYR A 123 12.66 1.98 -13.69
CA TYR A 123 12.36 1.27 -14.94
C TYR A 123 11.26 1.98 -15.71
N GLN A 124 11.46 2.17 -17.02
CA GLN A 124 10.52 2.88 -17.89
C GLN A 124 9.55 1.95 -18.62
N SER A 125 9.97 0.70 -18.92
CA SER A 125 9.10 -0.25 -19.60
C SER A 125 8.23 -1.02 -18.61
N SER A 126 6.95 -1.23 -18.95
CA SER A 126 6.04 -2.04 -18.12
C SER A 126 6.55 -3.46 -17.89
N GLY A 127 7.23 -4.04 -18.88
CA GLY A 127 7.80 -5.38 -18.77
C GLY A 127 8.93 -5.46 -17.74
N ASP A 128 9.77 -4.43 -17.63
CA ASP A 128 10.85 -4.40 -16.65
C ASP A 128 10.32 -4.10 -15.24
N VAL A 129 9.27 -3.27 -15.14
CA VAL A 129 8.54 -3.07 -13.88
C VAL A 129 7.90 -4.38 -13.40
N ASP A 130 7.28 -5.16 -14.30
CA ASP A 130 6.69 -6.46 -13.95
C ASP A 130 7.75 -7.44 -13.46
N LYS A 131 8.91 -7.52 -14.15
CA LYS A 131 10.04 -8.35 -13.71
C LYS A 131 10.58 -7.93 -12.34
N SER A 132 10.73 -6.61 -12.12
CA SER A 132 11.16 -6.06 -10.84
C SER A 132 10.16 -6.39 -9.74
N TYR A 133 8.85 -6.21 -10.00
CA TYR A 133 7.81 -6.59 -9.05
C TYR A 133 7.93 -8.05 -8.61
N VAL A 134 8.17 -8.96 -9.56
CA VAL A 134 8.33 -10.40 -9.26
C VAL A 134 9.60 -10.66 -8.44
N ARG A 135 10.73 -9.96 -8.70
CA ARG A 135 11.95 -10.09 -7.87
C ARG A 135 11.70 -9.62 -6.45
N CYS A 136 11.14 -8.42 -6.28
CA CYS A 136 10.76 -7.87 -4.99
C CYS A 136 9.79 -8.80 -4.23
N LEU A 137 8.78 -9.30 -4.92
CA LEU A 137 7.80 -10.22 -4.34
C LEU A 137 8.43 -11.53 -3.86
N LYS A 138 9.40 -12.08 -4.62
CA LYS A 138 10.15 -13.27 -4.19
C LYS A 138 10.88 -13.04 -2.87
N VAL A 139 11.53 -11.88 -2.70
CA VAL A 139 12.23 -11.50 -1.47
C VAL A 139 11.25 -11.43 -0.31
N LEU A 140 10.15 -10.69 -0.46
CA LEU A 140 9.16 -10.53 0.61
C LEU A 140 8.47 -11.85 0.98
N MET A 141 8.13 -12.69 -0.01
CA MET A 141 7.47 -13.98 0.23
C MET A 141 8.40 -15.03 0.85
N ALA A 142 9.69 -14.96 0.61
CA ALA A 142 10.68 -15.81 1.25
C ALA A 142 11.09 -15.30 2.65
N GLY A 143 10.87 -14.03 2.96
CA GLY A 143 11.18 -13.40 4.25
C GLY A 143 10.18 -13.79 5.36
N GLN A 144 10.30 -13.16 6.51
CA GLN A 144 9.48 -13.44 7.70
C GLN A 144 8.41 -12.37 7.98
N GLY A 145 8.40 -11.30 7.19
CA GLY A 145 7.45 -10.22 7.32
C GLY A 145 6.05 -10.57 6.80
N TYR A 146 5.19 -9.57 6.77
CA TYR A 146 3.82 -9.65 6.26
C TYR A 146 3.71 -8.92 4.90
N PRO A 147 3.84 -9.63 3.77
CA PRO A 147 3.69 -9.05 2.44
C PRO A 147 2.25 -8.64 2.16
N MET A 148 2.06 -7.42 1.62
CA MET A 148 0.79 -6.91 1.15
C MET A 148 0.90 -6.70 -0.37
N ILE A 149 0.27 -7.58 -1.15
CA ILE A 149 0.43 -7.67 -2.62
C ILE A 149 -0.56 -6.71 -3.27
N ALA A 150 -0.12 -5.49 -3.60
CA ALA A 150 -0.97 -4.47 -4.21
C ALA A 150 -0.88 -4.52 -5.73
N SER A 151 -1.78 -5.26 -6.36
CA SER A 151 -1.84 -5.40 -7.81
C SER A 151 -3.24 -5.77 -8.31
N HIS A 152 -3.58 -5.27 -9.51
CA HIS A 152 -4.76 -5.69 -10.26
C HIS A 152 -4.40 -6.62 -11.42
N ASP A 153 -3.13 -6.93 -11.63
CA ASP A 153 -2.64 -7.77 -12.73
C ASP A 153 -2.85 -9.26 -12.40
N PRO A 154 -3.67 -9.99 -13.19
CA PRO A 154 -3.95 -11.40 -12.92
C PRO A 154 -2.70 -12.26 -12.82
N ARG A 155 -1.69 -11.98 -13.66
CA ARG A 155 -0.44 -12.74 -13.69
C ARG A 155 0.34 -12.57 -12.39
N LEU A 156 0.39 -11.34 -11.86
CA LEU A 156 1.07 -11.07 -10.58
C LEU A 156 0.33 -11.69 -9.40
N ILE A 157 -1.00 -11.74 -9.43
CA ILE A 157 -1.82 -12.43 -8.44
C ILE A 157 -1.55 -13.94 -8.45
N GLU A 158 -1.49 -14.56 -9.63
CA GLU A 158 -1.16 -15.98 -9.78
C GLU A 158 0.27 -16.28 -9.30
N ILE A 159 1.24 -15.45 -9.69
CA ILE A 159 2.64 -15.59 -9.23
C ILE A 159 2.72 -15.46 -7.71
N ALA A 160 1.98 -14.54 -7.10
CA ALA A 160 1.94 -14.39 -5.65
C ALA A 160 1.41 -15.65 -4.96
N GLY A 161 0.32 -16.24 -5.46
CA GLY A 161 -0.20 -17.51 -4.96
C GLY A 161 0.80 -18.67 -5.10
N ALA A 162 1.47 -18.77 -6.25
CA ALA A 162 2.52 -19.77 -6.46
C ALA A 162 3.72 -19.58 -5.51
N LEU A 163 4.13 -18.33 -5.25
CA LEU A 163 5.18 -18.02 -4.29
C LEU A 163 4.77 -18.30 -2.84
N ALA A 164 3.52 -18.04 -2.48
CA ALA A 164 2.97 -18.40 -1.18
C ALA A 164 3.05 -19.91 -0.95
N ALA A 165 2.56 -20.70 -1.90
CA ALA A 165 2.63 -22.15 -1.85
C ALA A 165 4.08 -22.67 -1.79
N LYS A 166 4.99 -22.12 -2.64
CA LYS A 166 6.40 -22.49 -2.67
C LYS A 166 7.11 -22.26 -1.32
N ASN A 167 6.76 -21.19 -0.63
CA ASN A 167 7.39 -20.82 0.65
C ASN A 167 6.60 -21.34 1.88
N GLY A 168 5.54 -22.12 1.67
CA GLY A 168 4.73 -22.68 2.76
C GLY A 168 4.01 -21.62 3.61
N ARG A 169 3.63 -20.49 3.00
CA ARG A 169 2.99 -19.42 3.73
C ARG A 169 1.57 -19.73 4.11
N ASP A 170 1.23 -19.49 5.38
CA ASP A 170 -0.15 -19.50 5.83
C ASP A 170 -0.95 -18.39 5.10
N PRO A 171 -2.19 -18.63 4.64
CA PRO A 171 -3.05 -17.62 4.00
C PRO A 171 -3.25 -16.34 4.82
N LYS A 172 -3.08 -16.42 6.15
CA LYS A 172 -3.15 -15.26 7.06
C LYS A 172 -1.82 -14.53 7.24
N SER A 173 -0.71 -15.04 6.68
CA SER A 173 0.61 -14.43 6.81
C SER A 173 0.94 -13.41 5.71
N PHE A 174 0.01 -13.15 4.81
CA PHE A 174 0.11 -12.15 3.74
C PHE A 174 -1.30 -11.74 3.30
N GLU A 175 -1.41 -10.70 2.49
CA GLU A 175 -2.70 -10.28 1.92
C GLU A 175 -2.57 -9.78 0.50
N TYR A 176 -3.66 -9.87 -0.26
CA TYR A 176 -3.85 -9.18 -1.53
C TYR A 176 -4.52 -7.83 -1.30
N GLN A 177 -4.13 -6.83 -2.08
CA GLN A 177 -4.71 -5.49 -2.00
C GLN A 177 -5.15 -5.02 -3.38
N MET A 178 -6.35 -4.48 -3.48
CA MET A 178 -6.89 -3.86 -4.68
C MET A 178 -7.60 -2.56 -4.34
N LEU A 179 -7.70 -1.67 -5.33
CA LEU A 179 -8.46 -0.44 -5.19
C LEU A 179 -9.96 -0.72 -5.22
N TYR A 180 -10.70 0.04 -4.45
CA TYR A 180 -12.16 0.00 -4.47
C TYR A 180 -12.71 0.19 -5.88
N GLY A 181 -13.68 -0.63 -6.27
CA GLY A 181 -14.32 -0.60 -7.58
C GLY A 181 -13.53 -1.23 -8.73
N ILE A 182 -12.30 -1.70 -8.49
CA ILE A 182 -11.49 -2.36 -9.52
C ILE A 182 -11.54 -3.87 -9.34
N ARG A 183 -12.08 -4.58 -10.35
CA ARG A 183 -12.20 -6.05 -10.37
C ARG A 183 -12.90 -6.64 -9.13
N PRO A 184 -14.11 -6.19 -8.78
CA PRO A 184 -14.80 -6.64 -7.56
C PRO A 184 -15.03 -8.16 -7.53
N GLU A 185 -15.27 -8.78 -8.68
CA GLU A 185 -15.43 -10.23 -8.81
C GLU A 185 -14.15 -10.98 -8.44
N GLU A 186 -12.98 -10.44 -8.81
CA GLU A 186 -11.69 -11.02 -8.45
C GLU A 186 -11.40 -10.83 -6.96
N GLN A 187 -11.76 -9.68 -6.38
CA GLN A 187 -11.67 -9.45 -4.93
C GLN A 187 -12.48 -10.51 -4.17
N GLN A 188 -13.71 -10.73 -4.60
CA GLN A 188 -14.59 -11.76 -4.01
C GLN A 188 -14.01 -13.16 -4.19
N ARG A 189 -13.52 -13.52 -5.39
CA ARG A 189 -12.91 -14.81 -5.66
C ARG A 189 -11.70 -15.11 -4.77
N ILE A 190 -10.86 -14.08 -4.49
CA ILE A 190 -9.71 -14.22 -3.59
C ILE A 190 -10.19 -14.45 -2.16
N ALA A 191 -11.17 -13.70 -1.69
CA ALA A 191 -11.72 -13.85 -0.35
C ALA A 191 -12.43 -15.20 -0.17
N ASP A 192 -13.22 -15.68 -1.15
CA ASP A 192 -13.96 -16.92 -1.09
C ASP A 192 -13.06 -18.17 -0.99
N ARG A 193 -11.83 -18.10 -1.49
CA ARG A 193 -10.85 -19.19 -1.32
C ARG A 193 -10.09 -19.16 0.02
N GLY A 194 -10.42 -18.21 0.90
CA GLY A 194 -9.87 -18.08 2.25
C GLY A 194 -8.60 -17.24 2.36
N ASP A 195 -8.17 -16.57 1.29
CA ASP A 195 -7.07 -15.62 1.33
C ASP A 195 -7.50 -14.27 1.91
N GLN A 196 -6.55 -13.54 2.48
CA GLN A 196 -6.80 -12.18 2.96
C GLN A 196 -6.89 -11.22 1.77
N MET A 197 -8.04 -10.57 1.60
CA MET A 197 -8.28 -9.55 0.58
C MET A 197 -8.61 -8.21 1.24
N ARG A 198 -7.77 -7.20 1.03
CA ARG A 198 -7.99 -5.83 1.52
C ARG A 198 -8.33 -4.88 0.38
N VAL A 199 -9.36 -4.10 0.55
CA VAL A 199 -9.79 -3.10 -0.43
C VAL A 199 -9.32 -1.73 0.03
N TYR A 200 -8.48 -1.08 -0.80
CA TYR A 200 -8.02 0.29 -0.55
C TYR A 200 -9.11 1.28 -0.98
N ILE A 201 -9.63 2.05 -0.03
CA ILE A 201 -10.69 3.03 -0.23
C ILE A 201 -10.10 4.42 -0.03
N PRO A 202 -10.06 5.30 -1.04
CA PRO A 202 -9.65 6.69 -0.84
C PRO A 202 -10.65 7.41 0.05
N TYR A 203 -10.12 8.20 0.98
CA TYR A 203 -10.89 8.98 1.93
C TYR A 203 -10.46 10.44 1.89
N GLY A 204 -11.41 11.36 1.88
CA GLY A 204 -11.18 12.80 1.87
C GLY A 204 -11.89 13.51 0.71
N GLU A 205 -11.76 14.84 0.69
CA GLU A 205 -12.43 15.70 -0.29
C GLU A 205 -11.64 15.84 -1.60
N GLU A 206 -10.32 15.62 -1.59
CA GLU A 206 -9.41 15.74 -2.73
C GLU A 206 -9.45 14.53 -3.69
N TRP A 207 -10.65 14.05 -3.99
CA TRP A 207 -10.88 12.84 -4.80
C TRP A 207 -10.60 13.05 -6.30
N TYR A 208 -10.68 14.29 -6.82
CA TYR A 208 -10.57 14.56 -8.24
C TYR A 208 -9.22 14.15 -8.83
N GLY A 209 -8.11 14.54 -8.19
CA GLY A 209 -6.77 14.16 -8.63
C GLY A 209 -6.53 12.65 -8.58
N TYR A 210 -7.08 11.97 -7.59
CA TYR A 210 -7.07 10.51 -7.52
C TYR A 210 -7.81 9.87 -8.69
N LEU A 211 -9.05 10.35 -8.98
CA LEU A 211 -9.88 9.87 -10.08
C LEU A 211 -9.19 10.06 -11.44
N MET A 212 -8.59 11.23 -11.68
CA MET A 212 -7.90 11.53 -12.93
C MET A 212 -6.72 10.59 -13.19
N ARG A 213 -5.92 10.26 -12.15
CA ARG A 213 -4.83 9.27 -12.27
C ARG A 213 -5.36 7.89 -12.64
N ARG A 214 -6.48 7.46 -12.04
CA ARG A 214 -7.10 6.15 -12.36
C ARG A 214 -7.63 6.10 -13.79
N MET A 215 -8.19 7.19 -14.30
CA MET A 215 -8.65 7.28 -15.68
C MET A 215 -7.48 7.24 -16.69
N ALA A 216 -6.37 7.89 -16.37
CA ALA A 216 -5.18 7.90 -17.21
C ALA A 216 -4.52 6.51 -17.34
N GLU A 217 -4.61 5.66 -16.31
CA GLU A 217 -4.02 4.33 -16.30
C GLU A 217 -4.75 3.32 -17.20
N LYS A 218 -6.06 3.45 -17.37
CA LYS A 218 -6.87 2.62 -18.27
C LYS A 218 -8.11 3.38 -18.76
N PRO A 219 -8.18 3.78 -20.03
CA PRO A 219 -9.35 4.42 -20.61
C PRO A 219 -10.67 3.63 -20.47
N GLY A 220 -10.59 2.28 -20.38
CA GLY A 220 -11.74 1.41 -20.12
C GLY A 220 -12.38 1.61 -18.73
N ASN A 221 -11.66 2.15 -17.75
CA ASN A 221 -12.21 2.46 -16.44
C ASN A 221 -13.17 3.67 -16.47
N LEU A 222 -13.06 4.54 -17.48
CA LEU A 222 -13.93 5.70 -17.67
C LEU A 222 -15.41 5.28 -17.78
N MET A 223 -15.69 4.20 -18.51
CA MET A 223 -17.05 3.69 -18.69
C MET A 223 -17.68 3.19 -17.39
N PHE A 224 -16.88 2.64 -16.50
CA PHE A 224 -17.33 2.16 -15.19
C PHE A 224 -17.70 3.33 -14.27
N PHE A 225 -16.87 4.38 -14.23
CA PHE A 225 -17.16 5.58 -13.45
C PHE A 225 -18.37 6.36 -13.98
N LEU A 226 -18.52 6.48 -15.30
CA LEU A 226 -19.69 7.12 -15.92
C LEU A 226 -20.98 6.36 -15.61
N ARG A 227 -20.96 5.03 -15.55
CA ARG A 227 -22.12 4.23 -15.13
C ARG A 227 -22.46 4.46 -13.64
N GLY A 228 -21.48 4.54 -12.77
CA GLY A 228 -21.69 4.80 -11.34
C GLY A 228 -22.28 6.19 -11.04
N VAL A 229 -21.98 7.19 -11.88
CA VAL A 229 -22.57 8.53 -11.78
C VAL A 229 -24.00 8.56 -12.38
N ALA A 230 -24.24 7.84 -13.47
CA ALA A 230 -25.53 7.78 -14.15
C ALA A 230 -26.60 6.95 -13.39
N THR A 231 -26.22 6.08 -12.46
CA THR A 231 -27.16 5.26 -11.66
C THR A 231 -27.57 5.92 -10.34
N LYS A 232 -27.11 7.15 -10.04
CA LYS A 232 -27.53 7.96 -8.89
C LYS A 232 -28.42 9.15 -9.28
N GLY A 233 -29.08 9.09 -10.44
CA GLY A 233 -30.13 10.01 -10.86
C GLY A 233 -31.50 9.38 -10.72
#